data_d0892ab7a25bf4b6fdfe1e4348482247
#
_entry.id   d0892ab7a25bf4b6fdfe1e4348482247
#
_cell.length_a   1.000
_cell.length_b   1.000
_cell.length_c   1.000
_cell.angle_alpha   90.00
_cell.angle_beta   90.00
_cell.angle_gamma   90.00
#
_symmetry.space_group_name_H-M   'P 1'
#
loop_
_entity.id
_entity.type
_entity.pdbx_description
1 polymer ?
#
loop_
_entity_poly.entity_id
_entity_poly.type
_entity_poly.pdbx_seq_one_letter_code
_entity_poly.pdbx_strand_id
1 'polypeptide(L)'
;MELGGGRDLLRPRPRRPLRIEPLEVYDRGGDGHTVSRHCGTSPEVEAERLERHPMLPATGSFPDVATAQRSVEACVAAHRDAVELWRWSGRARLVIDHDMRDVIGEVLQRSRWAAGDRSPLPATAVRVVLRRSRRYRAGFAVLTAYPALRAGAATYPRWQ
;
A
#
# COMPACT_ATOMS: atom_id res chain seq x y z
N MET A 1 -51.14 -12.55 27.00
CA MET A 1 -49.84 -12.37 27.67
C MET A 1 -48.75 -12.66 26.62
N GLU A 2 -48.40 -11.65 25.82
CA GLU A 2 -47.42 -11.77 24.74
C GLU A 2 -46.03 -11.40 25.26
N LEU A 3 -45.15 -12.37 25.30
CA LEU A 3 -43.71 -12.14 25.56
C LEU A 3 -43.00 -11.84 24.24
N GLY A 4 -43.18 -10.62 23.75
CA GLY A 4 -42.44 -10.06 22.61
C GLY A 4 -41.11 -9.46 23.03
N GLY A 5 -40.12 -10.30 23.36
CA GLY A 5 -38.74 -9.90 23.65
C GLY A 5 -37.79 -10.41 22.59
N GLY A 6 -37.97 -10.05 21.32
CA GLY A 6 -37.13 -10.46 20.21
C GLY A 6 -35.78 -9.73 20.24
N ARG A 7 -34.77 -10.48 20.48
CA ARG A 7 -33.32 -10.27 20.39
C ARG A 7 -32.88 -9.50 19.15
N ASP A 8 -32.76 -8.18 19.28
CA ASP A 8 -32.03 -7.33 18.31
C ASP A 8 -30.54 -7.16 18.75
N LEU A 9 -29.92 -8.26 19.21
CA LEU A 9 -28.62 -8.24 19.86
C LEU A 9 -27.43 -8.59 18.93
N LEU A 10 -27.63 -8.73 17.61
CA LEU A 10 -26.56 -9.22 16.74
C LEU A 10 -26.39 -8.46 15.40
N ARG A 11 -26.74 -7.20 15.33
CA ARG A 11 -26.21 -6.37 14.25
C ARG A 11 -24.79 -5.93 14.64
N PRO A 12 -23.73 -6.43 13.97
CA PRO A 12 -22.39 -5.94 14.24
C PRO A 12 -22.40 -4.43 13.99
N ARG A 13 -21.97 -3.67 15.02
CA ARG A 13 -21.81 -2.21 14.86
C ARG A 13 -20.92 -1.95 13.64
N PRO A 14 -21.31 -1.03 12.75
CA PRO A 14 -20.48 -0.69 11.59
C PRO A 14 -19.11 -0.27 12.10
N ARG A 15 -18.10 -1.05 11.73
CA ARG A 15 -16.70 -0.78 12.10
C ARG A 15 -16.33 0.55 11.45
N ARG A 16 -15.91 1.54 12.25
CA ARG A 16 -15.43 2.81 11.70
C ARG A 16 -14.31 2.57 10.71
N PRO A 17 -14.28 3.23 9.53
CA PRO A 17 -13.21 3.07 8.57
C PRO A 17 -11.85 3.40 9.22
N LEU A 18 -10.81 2.66 8.83
CA LEU A 18 -9.43 3.00 9.18
C LEU A 18 -9.08 4.30 8.42
N ARG A 19 -8.81 5.35 9.15
CA ARG A 19 -8.48 6.64 8.54
C ARG A 19 -7.02 6.63 8.11
N ILE A 20 -6.79 6.79 6.82
CA ILE A 20 -5.47 7.07 6.24
C ILE A 20 -5.33 8.59 6.16
N GLU A 21 -4.24 9.12 6.70
CA GLU A 21 -3.89 10.53 6.51
C GLU A 21 -3.49 10.77 5.04
N PRO A 22 -3.52 12.02 4.54
CA PRO A 22 -2.91 12.33 3.25
C PRO A 22 -1.46 11.82 3.19
N LEU A 23 -1.07 11.16 2.10
CA LEU A 23 0.25 10.51 2.00
C LEU A 23 1.41 11.49 2.20
N GLU A 24 1.22 12.76 1.83
CA GLU A 24 2.19 13.84 2.05
C GLU A 24 2.48 14.08 3.54
N VAL A 25 1.52 13.76 4.41
CA VAL A 25 1.71 13.89 5.87
C VAL A 25 2.76 12.91 6.37
N TYR A 26 2.74 11.67 5.85
CA TYR A 26 3.74 10.66 6.18
C TYR A 26 5.12 11.02 5.63
N ASP A 27 5.18 11.50 4.38
CA ASP A 27 6.43 11.90 3.73
C ASP A 27 7.08 13.08 4.46
N ARG A 28 6.34 14.15 4.76
CA ARG A 28 6.83 15.31 5.52
C ARG A 28 7.23 14.97 6.95
N GLY A 29 6.56 13.99 7.53
CA GLY A 29 6.86 13.52 8.88
C GLY A 29 8.09 12.63 8.99
N GLY A 30 8.70 12.24 7.86
CA GLY A 30 9.79 11.27 7.82
C GLY A 30 9.37 9.83 8.13
N ASP A 31 8.05 9.58 8.18
CA ASP A 31 7.49 8.26 8.46
C ASP A 31 7.19 7.46 7.19
N GLY A 32 7.15 8.12 6.03
CA GLY A 32 6.90 7.54 4.73
C GLY A 32 7.71 8.18 3.60
N HIS A 33 7.59 7.64 2.40
CA HIS A 33 8.23 8.15 1.18
C HIS A 33 7.47 7.78 -0.09
N THR A 34 6.16 7.59 0.01
CA THR A 34 5.32 7.23 -1.15
C THR A 34 5.30 8.34 -2.18
N VAL A 35 5.00 9.56 -1.74
CA VAL A 35 4.87 10.71 -2.64
C VAL A 35 6.22 11.05 -3.27
N SER A 36 7.26 11.18 -2.45
CA SER A 36 8.59 11.59 -2.90
C SER A 36 9.29 10.59 -3.82
N ARG A 37 8.93 9.30 -3.73
CA ARG A 37 9.62 8.23 -4.48
C ARG A 37 8.78 7.53 -5.54
N HIS A 38 7.46 7.62 -5.45
CA HIS A 38 6.56 6.78 -6.25
C HIS A 38 5.39 7.53 -6.88
N CYS A 39 5.41 8.88 -6.88
CA CYS A 39 4.36 9.66 -7.53
C CYS A 39 4.97 10.63 -8.55
N GLY A 40 4.48 10.57 -9.80
CA GLY A 40 4.87 11.49 -10.87
C GLY A 40 6.32 11.36 -11.33
N THR A 41 6.99 10.24 -11.03
CA THR A 41 8.36 10.00 -11.51
C THR A 41 8.32 9.50 -12.95
N SER A 42 9.26 9.99 -13.78
CA SER A 42 9.34 9.55 -15.17
C SER A 42 10.00 8.17 -15.30
N PRO A 43 9.79 7.47 -16.44
CA PRO A 43 10.44 6.19 -16.70
C PRO A 43 11.97 6.26 -16.62
N GLU A 44 12.58 7.39 -16.98
CA GLU A 44 14.03 7.61 -16.90
C GLU A 44 14.52 7.62 -15.45
N VAL A 45 13.78 8.28 -14.56
CA VAL A 45 14.09 8.31 -13.11
C VAL A 45 13.95 6.92 -12.50
N GLU A 46 12.92 6.15 -12.90
CA GLU A 46 12.74 4.78 -12.45
C GLU A 46 13.85 3.85 -13.01
N ALA A 47 14.31 4.09 -14.23
CA ALA A 47 15.43 3.38 -14.84
C ALA A 47 16.75 3.62 -14.09
N GLU A 48 17.09 4.87 -13.81
CA GLU A 48 18.27 5.21 -12.97
C GLU A 48 18.19 4.56 -11.60
N ARG A 49 17.00 4.44 -11.04
CA ARG A 49 16.80 3.79 -9.75
C ARG A 49 17.07 2.28 -9.83
N LEU A 50 16.65 1.60 -10.90
CA LEU A 50 17.00 0.21 -11.16
C LEU A 50 18.52 0.04 -11.28
N GLU A 51 19.21 0.93 -11.99
CA GLU A 51 20.66 0.88 -12.18
C GLU A 51 21.40 1.08 -10.86
N ARG A 52 21.01 2.06 -10.07
CA ARG A 52 21.62 2.36 -8.76
C ARG A 52 21.37 1.28 -7.69
N HIS A 53 20.31 0.50 -7.83
CA HIS A 53 19.92 -0.51 -6.85
C HIS A 53 19.77 -1.90 -7.49
N PRO A 54 20.88 -2.63 -7.71
CA PRO A 54 20.87 -3.92 -8.43
C PRO A 54 19.96 -4.99 -7.84
N MET A 55 19.65 -4.90 -6.55
CA MET A 55 18.81 -5.87 -5.83
C MET A 55 17.30 -5.60 -5.99
N LEU A 56 16.89 -4.46 -6.55
CA LEU A 56 15.48 -4.20 -6.77
C LEU A 56 14.97 -5.04 -7.95
N PRO A 57 13.93 -5.85 -7.77
CA PRO A 57 13.33 -6.64 -8.86
C PRO A 57 12.52 -5.78 -9.83
N ALA A 58 12.03 -4.63 -9.37
CA ALA A 58 11.24 -3.70 -10.14
C ALA A 58 11.23 -2.32 -9.48
N THR A 59 10.89 -1.30 -10.26
CA THR A 59 10.54 0.05 -9.78
C THR A 59 9.21 0.46 -10.39
N GLY A 60 8.49 1.38 -9.74
CA GLY A 60 7.20 1.81 -10.27
C GLY A 60 6.73 3.14 -9.71
N SER A 61 5.90 3.82 -10.49
CA SER A 61 5.35 5.12 -10.18
C SER A 61 3.86 5.20 -10.44
N PHE A 62 3.14 5.83 -9.53
CA PHE A 62 1.78 6.34 -9.77
C PHE A 62 1.86 7.59 -10.65
N PRO A 63 0.83 7.86 -11.48
CA PRO A 63 0.81 9.08 -12.28
C PRO A 63 0.74 10.34 -11.41
N ASP A 64 0.07 10.26 -10.25
CA ASP A 64 -0.14 11.37 -9.34
C ASP A 64 -0.42 10.92 -7.91
N VAL A 65 -0.38 11.87 -6.98
CA VAL A 65 -0.63 11.64 -5.55
C VAL A 65 -2.08 11.21 -5.29
N ALA A 66 -3.04 11.72 -6.05
CA ALA A 66 -4.46 11.38 -5.86
C ALA A 66 -4.72 9.91 -6.20
N THR A 67 -4.09 9.38 -7.25
CA THR A 67 -4.16 7.96 -7.60
C THR A 67 -3.50 7.09 -6.53
N ALA A 68 -2.32 7.50 -6.04
CA ALA A 68 -1.66 6.81 -4.93
C ALA A 68 -2.53 6.77 -3.68
N GLN A 69 -3.13 7.91 -3.28
CA GLN A 69 -4.00 8.02 -2.11
C GLN A 69 -5.20 7.06 -2.20
N ARG A 70 -5.94 7.12 -3.31
CA ARG A 70 -7.09 6.24 -3.52
C ARG A 70 -6.70 4.76 -3.50
N SER A 71 -5.56 4.41 -4.10
CA SER A 71 -5.06 3.03 -4.13
C SER A 71 -4.69 2.51 -2.74
N VAL A 72 -4.04 3.33 -1.93
CA VAL A 72 -3.70 3.00 -0.54
C VAL A 72 -4.95 2.83 0.32
N GLU A 73 -5.90 3.75 0.21
CA GLU A 73 -7.17 3.68 0.95
C GLU A 73 -7.96 2.42 0.60
N ALA A 74 -8.08 2.10 -0.69
CA ALA A 74 -8.75 0.88 -1.16
C ALA A 74 -8.04 -0.39 -0.66
N CYS A 75 -6.70 -0.43 -0.74
CA CYS A 75 -5.91 -1.56 -0.27
C CYS A 75 -6.09 -1.78 1.23
N VAL A 76 -5.99 -0.74 2.06
CA VAL A 76 -6.18 -0.84 3.51
C VAL A 76 -7.61 -1.24 3.86
N ALA A 77 -8.61 -0.71 3.16
CA ALA A 77 -10.01 -1.08 3.36
C ALA A 77 -10.28 -2.55 3.03
N ALA A 78 -9.74 -3.05 1.89
CA ALA A 78 -9.86 -4.44 1.47
C ALA A 78 -9.18 -5.43 2.43
N HIS A 79 -8.09 -5.00 3.09
CA HIS A 79 -7.31 -5.84 4.01
C HIS A 79 -7.54 -5.48 5.49
N ARG A 80 -8.68 -4.87 5.79
CA ARG A 80 -8.99 -4.37 7.14
C ARG A 80 -8.73 -5.37 8.25
N ASP A 81 -9.19 -6.61 8.10
CA ASP A 81 -9.05 -7.63 9.15
C ASP A 81 -7.57 -8.01 9.37
N ALA A 82 -6.78 -8.09 8.30
CA ALA A 82 -5.34 -8.31 8.39
C ALA A 82 -4.62 -7.13 9.09
N VAL A 83 -5.01 -5.90 8.81
CA VAL A 83 -4.47 -4.69 9.45
C VAL A 83 -4.82 -4.67 10.94
N GLU A 84 -6.07 -4.96 11.30
CA GLU A 84 -6.50 -5.02 12.70
C GLU A 84 -5.74 -6.11 13.46
N LEU A 85 -5.62 -7.32 12.90
CA LEU A 85 -4.86 -8.41 13.51
C LEU A 85 -3.39 -8.04 13.68
N TRP A 86 -2.77 -7.45 12.65
CA TRP A 86 -1.38 -7.01 12.72
C TRP A 86 -1.13 -5.97 13.81
N ARG A 87 -2.05 -5.03 14.03
CA ARG A 87 -1.92 -4.02 15.09
C ARG A 87 -1.72 -4.62 16.48
N TRP A 88 -2.21 -5.84 16.70
CA TRP A 88 -2.06 -6.57 17.98
C TRP A 88 -0.92 -7.60 17.97
N SER A 89 -0.31 -7.87 16.82
CA SER A 89 0.66 -8.98 16.66
C SER A 89 2.06 -8.70 17.21
N GLY A 90 2.39 -7.50 17.63
CA GLY A 90 3.76 -7.12 18.01
C GLY A 90 4.71 -6.91 16.82
N ARG A 91 4.32 -7.23 15.57
CA ARG A 91 5.17 -7.09 14.38
C ARG A 91 5.30 -5.64 13.95
N ALA A 92 6.50 -5.22 13.56
CA ALA A 92 6.80 -3.82 13.22
C ALA A 92 6.13 -3.37 11.92
N ARG A 93 6.03 -4.27 10.92
CA ARG A 93 5.53 -3.96 9.56
C ARG A 93 4.52 -4.98 9.08
N LEU A 94 3.66 -4.52 8.16
CA LEU A 94 2.73 -5.33 7.38
C LEU A 94 2.87 -4.91 5.92
N VAL A 95 2.97 -5.89 5.02
CA VAL A 95 2.85 -5.68 3.56
C VAL A 95 1.55 -6.27 3.09
N ILE A 96 0.76 -5.47 2.40
CA ILE A 96 -0.50 -5.87 1.78
C ILE A 96 -0.51 -5.43 0.32
N ASP A 97 -1.08 -6.27 -0.53
CA ASP A 97 -1.24 -6.00 -1.96
C ASP A 97 -2.73 -6.03 -2.30
N HIS A 98 -3.15 -5.18 -3.22
CA HIS A 98 -4.54 -5.15 -3.69
C HIS A 98 -4.59 -4.95 -5.21
N ASP A 99 -5.42 -5.72 -5.88
CA ASP A 99 -5.69 -5.53 -7.31
C ASP A 99 -6.81 -4.50 -7.48
N MET A 100 -6.44 -3.36 -8.05
CA MET A 100 -7.35 -2.24 -8.30
C MET A 100 -8.22 -2.46 -9.54
N ARG A 101 -7.90 -3.49 -10.36
CA ARG A 101 -8.49 -3.82 -11.66
C ARG A 101 -8.24 -2.81 -12.77
N ASP A 102 -8.12 -1.54 -12.44
CA ASP A 102 -7.75 -0.46 -13.34
C ASP A 102 -6.24 -0.21 -13.31
N VAL A 103 -5.69 0.34 -14.39
CA VAL A 103 -4.29 0.76 -14.43
C VAL A 103 -4.10 1.95 -13.47
N ILE A 104 -3.23 1.77 -12.49
CA ILE A 104 -2.93 2.78 -11.46
C ILE A 104 -1.52 3.37 -11.57
N GLY A 105 -0.72 2.87 -12.49
CA GLY A 105 0.65 3.33 -12.69
C GLY A 105 1.43 2.42 -13.62
N GLU A 106 2.73 2.61 -13.63
CA GLU A 106 3.67 1.89 -14.47
C GLU A 106 4.78 1.26 -13.65
N VAL A 107 5.31 0.15 -14.15
CA VAL A 107 6.40 -0.61 -13.50
C VAL A 107 7.48 -0.94 -14.52
N LEU A 108 8.73 -0.65 -14.20
CA LEU A 108 9.91 -1.18 -14.89
C LEU A 108 10.36 -2.45 -14.19
N GLN A 109 10.42 -3.56 -14.92
CA GLN A 109 10.81 -4.86 -14.39
C GLN A 109 12.27 -5.17 -14.74
N ARG A 110 13.08 -5.51 -13.74
CA ARG A 110 14.50 -5.78 -13.92
C ARG A 110 14.80 -6.88 -14.94
N SER A 111 14.05 -7.96 -14.94
CA SER A 111 14.28 -9.06 -15.89
C SER A 111 14.13 -8.63 -17.34
N ARG A 112 13.15 -7.78 -17.63
CA ARG A 112 12.96 -7.19 -18.96
C ARG A 112 14.04 -6.17 -19.27
N TRP A 113 14.37 -5.31 -18.32
CA TRP A 113 15.44 -4.35 -18.44
C TRP A 113 16.78 -5.01 -18.78
N ALA A 114 17.14 -6.09 -18.08
CA ALA A 114 18.35 -6.86 -18.34
C ALA A 114 18.35 -7.55 -19.72
N ALA A 115 17.16 -7.87 -20.24
CA ALA A 115 16.98 -8.42 -21.60
C ALA A 115 16.94 -7.33 -22.70
N GLY A 116 17.14 -6.05 -22.35
CA GLY A 116 17.14 -4.92 -23.29
C GLY A 116 15.77 -4.29 -23.54
N ASP A 117 14.70 -4.82 -22.93
CA ASP A 117 13.36 -4.24 -23.03
C ASP A 117 13.13 -3.22 -21.90
N ARG A 118 13.17 -1.96 -22.27
CA ARG A 118 13.06 -0.82 -21.37
C ARG A 118 11.66 -0.21 -21.28
N SER A 119 10.66 -0.89 -21.85
CA SER A 119 9.28 -0.40 -21.86
C SER A 119 8.64 -0.58 -20.47
N PRO A 120 8.02 0.46 -19.91
CA PRO A 120 7.22 0.33 -18.71
C PRO A 120 6.00 -0.54 -18.97
N LEU A 121 5.59 -1.30 -17.95
CA LEU A 121 4.41 -2.15 -17.96
C LEU A 121 3.28 -1.49 -17.19
N PRO A 122 2.04 -1.50 -17.71
CA PRO A 122 0.90 -1.03 -16.92
C PRO A 122 0.69 -1.90 -15.68
N ALA A 123 0.45 -1.29 -14.56
CA ALA A 123 0.25 -1.96 -13.28
C ALA A 123 -1.16 -1.73 -12.75
N THR A 124 -1.83 -2.79 -12.35
CA THR A 124 -3.18 -2.75 -11.76
C THR A 124 -3.19 -3.03 -10.26
N ALA A 125 -2.11 -3.56 -9.72
CA ALA A 125 -2.00 -3.82 -8.29
C ALA A 125 -1.24 -2.71 -7.56
N VAL A 126 -1.62 -2.46 -6.31
CA VAL A 126 -0.87 -1.62 -5.39
C VAL A 126 -0.26 -2.49 -4.30
N ARG A 127 1.02 -2.25 -3.99
CA ARG A 127 1.66 -2.77 -2.78
C ARG A 127 1.77 -1.65 -1.75
N VAL A 128 1.32 -1.93 -0.54
CA VAL A 128 1.36 -0.99 0.59
C VAL A 128 2.15 -1.61 1.74
N VAL A 129 3.13 -0.89 2.23
CA VAL A 129 3.89 -1.24 3.43
C VAL A 129 3.47 -0.35 4.56
N LEU A 130 2.88 -0.93 5.59
CA LEU A 130 2.50 -0.24 6.81
C LEU A 130 3.57 -0.43 7.89
N ARG A 131 3.80 0.61 8.69
CA ARG A 131 4.68 0.59 9.86
C ARG A 131 3.91 1.07 11.09
N ARG A 132 4.08 0.42 12.23
CA ARG A 132 3.50 0.90 13.50
C ARG A 132 4.00 2.30 13.81
N SER A 133 3.08 3.16 14.21
CA SER A 133 3.40 4.51 14.67
C SER A 133 2.31 5.00 15.60
N ARG A 134 2.72 5.45 16.80
CA ARG A 134 1.81 6.07 17.77
C ARG A 134 1.48 7.52 17.41
N ARG A 135 2.18 8.06 16.42
CA ARG A 135 2.01 9.45 15.97
C ARG A 135 0.67 9.68 15.26
N TYR A 136 0.13 8.64 14.64
CA TYR A 136 -1.08 8.73 13.83
C TYR A 136 -2.26 8.04 14.53
N ARG A 137 -3.46 8.60 14.34
CA ARG A 137 -4.69 8.12 14.96
C ARG A 137 -5.01 6.65 14.60
N ALA A 138 -4.64 6.23 13.40
CA ALA A 138 -4.79 4.84 12.96
C ALA A 138 -3.86 3.86 13.71
N GLY A 139 -2.83 4.35 14.43
CA GLY A 139 -1.81 3.54 15.09
C GLY A 139 -0.71 3.03 14.16
N PHE A 140 -0.68 3.51 12.93
CA PHE A 140 0.33 3.18 11.92
C PHE A 140 0.54 4.33 10.94
N ALA A 141 1.66 4.28 10.23
CA ALA A 141 1.98 5.10 9.08
C ALA A 141 2.03 4.24 7.81
N VAL A 142 1.75 4.85 6.67
CA VAL A 142 2.09 4.29 5.36
C VAL A 142 3.58 4.58 5.13
N LEU A 143 4.42 3.56 5.29
CA LEU A 143 5.87 3.69 5.07
C LEU A 143 6.17 3.91 3.59
N THR A 144 5.55 3.11 2.73
CA THR A 144 5.62 3.27 1.27
C THR A 144 4.45 2.57 0.61
N ALA A 145 4.08 3.07 -0.56
CA ALA A 145 3.20 2.38 -1.49
C ALA A 145 3.71 2.58 -2.92
N TYR A 146 3.52 1.60 -3.77
CA TYR A 146 3.92 1.65 -5.18
C TYR A 146 3.08 0.72 -6.04
N PRO A 147 2.95 1.01 -7.35
CA PRO A 147 2.31 0.11 -8.29
C PRO A 147 3.07 -1.21 -8.40
N ALA A 148 2.34 -2.30 -8.52
CA ALA A 148 2.87 -3.64 -8.69
C ALA A 148 2.15 -4.38 -9.83
N LEU A 149 2.84 -5.31 -10.48
CA LEU A 149 2.25 -6.05 -11.60
C LEU A 149 1.22 -7.09 -11.14
N ARG A 150 1.35 -7.59 -9.90
CA ARG A 150 0.45 -8.59 -9.32
C ARG A 150 0.26 -8.35 -7.84
N ALA A 151 -0.95 -8.59 -7.37
CA ALA A 151 -1.23 -8.66 -5.94
C ALA A 151 -0.77 -10.01 -5.38
N GLY A 152 -0.08 -9.97 -4.23
CA GLY A 152 0.33 -11.14 -3.48
C GLY A 152 -0.47 -11.32 -2.19
N ALA A 153 -0.19 -12.37 -1.43
CA ALA A 153 -0.73 -12.55 -0.09
C ALA A 153 -0.13 -11.53 0.89
N ALA A 154 -0.87 -11.19 1.93
CA ALA A 154 -0.37 -10.33 3.01
C ALA A 154 0.85 -10.98 3.69
N THR A 155 1.89 -10.20 3.92
CA THR A 155 3.13 -10.68 4.54
C THR A 155 3.60 -9.78 5.69
N TYR A 156 4.39 -10.37 6.56
CA TYR A 156 4.99 -9.70 7.71
C TYR A 156 6.51 -9.74 7.59
N PRO A 157 7.13 -8.85 6.81
CA PRO A 157 8.56 -8.90 6.59
C PRO A 157 9.30 -8.74 7.92
N ARG A 158 10.28 -9.63 8.12
CA ARG A 158 11.27 -9.50 9.19
C ARG A 158 12.43 -8.71 8.60
N TRP A 159 12.49 -7.44 8.92
CA TRP A 159 13.69 -6.65 8.64
C TRP A 159 14.61 -6.75 9.84
N GLN A 160 15.82 -7.18 9.55
CA GLN A 160 16.92 -7.09 10.49
C GLN A 160 17.36 -5.64 10.62
#